data_46f6f03f59c7fd8e18730bf1acbd3e56
#
_entry.id   46f6f03f59c7fd8e18730bf1acbd3e56
#
_cell.length_a   1.000
_cell.length_b   1.000
_cell.length_c   1.000
_cell.angle_alpha   90.00
_cell.angle_beta   90.00
_cell.angle_gamma   90.00
#
_symmetry.space_group_name_H-M   'P 1'
#
loop_
_entity.id
_entity.type
_entity.pdbx_description
1 polymer ?
#
loop_
_entity_poly.entity_id
_entity_poly.type
_entity_poly.pdbx_seq_one_letter_code
_entity_poly.pdbx_strand_id
1 'polypeptide(L)'
;VILVLKGERVLIGHPDGRVVVNPTGNSGLGKAGNGDTLAGILAGFIAQAARMDIDIFETVVAAVYIAGMAGDIAEKKFGKRVMTASDVRECLTEVFAELE
;
A
#
# COMPACT_ATOMS: atom_id res chain seq x y z
N VAL A 1 17.96 7.13 -1.14
CA VAL A 1 16.51 7.39 -1.24
C VAL A 1 15.81 6.10 -1.67
N ILE A 2 14.76 5.73 -0.95
CA ILE A 2 13.88 4.64 -1.36
C ILE A 2 12.86 5.22 -2.33
N LEU A 3 12.72 4.59 -3.50
CA LEU A 3 11.84 5.08 -4.55
C LEU A 3 10.63 4.15 -4.68
N VAL A 4 9.43 4.75 -4.68
CA VAL A 4 8.18 4.03 -4.93
C VAL A 4 7.63 4.51 -6.26
N LEU A 5 7.69 3.66 -7.28
CA LEU A 5 7.15 3.96 -8.60
C LEU A 5 5.78 3.33 -8.76
N LYS A 6 4.78 4.18 -8.93
CA LYS A 6 3.40 3.74 -9.11
C LYS A 6 3.12 3.48 -10.59
N GLY A 7 2.26 2.52 -10.85
CA GLY A 7 1.88 2.13 -12.18
C GLY A 7 0.94 0.95 -12.08
N GLU A 8 0.86 0.14 -13.13
CA GLU A 8 0.06 -1.09 -13.11
C GLU A 8 0.53 -2.03 -11.99
N ARG A 9 1.86 -2.09 -11.78
CA ARG A 9 2.47 -2.71 -10.61
C ARG A 9 3.32 -1.66 -9.91
N VAL A 10 3.29 -1.64 -8.59
CA VAL A 10 4.13 -0.73 -7.81
C VAL A 10 5.51 -1.36 -7.65
N LEU A 11 6.54 -0.61 -7.99
CA LEU A 11 7.93 -1.01 -7.83
C LEU A 11 8.55 -0.23 -6.67
N ILE A 12 9.27 -0.92 -5.80
CA ILE A 12 9.96 -0.29 -4.68
C ILE A 12 11.45 -0.53 -4.85
N GLY A 13 12.21 0.55 -5.05
CA GLY A 13 13.64 0.50 -5.27
C GLY A 13 14.44 0.96 -4.07
N HIS A 14 15.50 0.25 -3.74
CA HIS A 14 16.45 0.59 -2.69
C HIS A 14 17.74 1.12 -3.31
N PRO A 15 18.44 2.08 -2.67
CA PRO A 15 19.72 2.60 -3.20
C PRO A 15 20.79 1.54 -3.44
N ASP A 16 20.71 0.39 -2.78
CA ASP A 16 21.67 -0.70 -2.95
C ASP A 16 21.41 -1.56 -4.20
N GLY A 17 20.37 -1.24 -4.98
CA GLY A 17 20.03 -1.94 -6.23
C GLY A 17 18.89 -2.95 -6.07
N ARG A 18 18.41 -3.22 -4.88
CA ARG A 18 17.26 -4.12 -4.70
C ARG A 18 16.00 -3.48 -5.27
N VAL A 19 15.20 -4.27 -5.96
CA VAL A 19 13.88 -3.84 -6.48
C VAL A 19 12.86 -4.90 -6.11
N VAL A 20 11.76 -4.45 -5.51
CA VAL A 20 10.63 -5.32 -5.18
C VAL A 20 9.43 -4.92 -6.03
N VAL A 21 8.78 -5.92 -6.63
CA VAL A 21 7.53 -5.73 -7.38
C VAL A 21 6.39 -6.10 -6.44
N ASN A 22 5.51 -5.15 -6.15
CA ASN A 22 4.36 -5.42 -5.29
C ASN A 22 3.30 -6.23 -6.05
N PRO A 23 2.87 -7.40 -5.52
CA PRO A 23 1.90 -8.25 -6.22
C PRO A 23 0.44 -7.89 -5.96
N THR A 24 0.16 -6.99 -5.01
CA THR A 24 -1.22 -6.66 -4.62
C THR A 24 -1.73 -5.42 -5.34
N GLY A 25 -3.04 -5.22 -5.32
CA GLY A 25 -3.67 -4.06 -5.92
C GLY A 25 -4.31 -4.37 -7.27
N ASN A 26 -5.05 -3.40 -7.78
CA ASN A 26 -5.78 -3.54 -9.06
C ASN A 26 -5.99 -2.16 -9.68
N SER A 27 -6.52 -2.14 -10.91
CA SER A 27 -6.73 -0.90 -11.66
C SER A 27 -7.73 0.06 -11.01
N GLY A 28 -8.60 -0.43 -10.13
CA GLY A 28 -9.53 0.40 -9.37
C GLY A 28 -8.82 1.38 -8.43
N LEU A 29 -7.56 1.11 -8.08
CA LEU A 29 -6.75 2.01 -7.25
C LEU A 29 -6.30 3.28 -7.99
N GLY A 30 -6.50 3.38 -9.28
CA GLY A 30 -6.22 4.60 -10.06
C GLY A 30 -7.23 5.71 -9.85
N LYS A 31 -7.90 5.76 -8.72
CA LYS A 31 -8.90 6.78 -8.37
C LYS A 31 -8.28 7.93 -7.61
N ALA A 32 -8.92 9.10 -7.70
CA ALA A 32 -8.48 10.28 -6.95
C ALA A 32 -8.49 10.00 -5.43
N GLY A 33 -7.45 10.43 -4.74
CA GLY A 33 -7.30 10.26 -3.30
C GLY A 33 -6.56 9.01 -2.87
N ASN A 34 -6.36 8.02 -3.73
CA ASN A 34 -5.63 6.81 -3.38
C ASN A 34 -4.13 7.08 -3.16
N GLY A 35 -3.56 8.02 -3.90
CA GLY A 35 -2.18 8.45 -3.67
C GLY A 35 -1.99 9.04 -2.28
N ASP A 36 -2.92 9.87 -1.84
CA ASP A 36 -2.90 10.46 -0.49
C ASP A 36 -3.07 9.38 0.58
N THR A 37 -3.93 8.41 0.34
CA THR A 37 -4.15 7.27 1.24
C THR A 37 -2.85 6.47 1.39
N LEU A 38 -2.18 6.14 0.30
CA LEU A 38 -0.91 5.42 0.33
C LEU A 38 0.15 6.23 1.07
N ALA A 39 0.25 7.53 0.80
CA ALA A 39 1.21 8.39 1.49
C ALA A 39 0.98 8.41 3.01
N GLY A 40 -0.28 8.44 3.43
CA GLY A 40 -0.63 8.39 4.85
C GLY A 40 -0.26 7.06 5.51
N ILE A 41 -0.52 5.96 4.83
CA ILE A 41 -0.15 4.62 5.32
C ILE A 41 1.37 4.50 5.45
N LEU A 42 2.11 4.94 4.43
CA LEU A 42 3.58 4.94 4.44
C LEU A 42 4.12 5.79 5.59
N ALA A 43 3.62 7.01 5.77
CA ALA A 43 4.07 7.89 6.83
C ALA A 43 3.84 7.27 8.22
N GLY A 44 2.68 6.67 8.44
CA GLY A 44 2.36 6.02 9.70
C GLY A 44 3.26 4.83 10.00
N PHE A 45 3.50 3.98 9.02
CA PHE A 45 4.35 2.80 9.18
C PHE A 45 5.81 3.19 9.39
N ILE A 46 6.31 4.17 8.64
CA ILE A 46 7.70 4.64 8.76
C ILE A 46 7.92 5.26 10.14
N ALA A 47 6.97 6.04 10.65
CA ALA A 47 7.07 6.62 11.98
C ALA A 47 7.17 5.55 13.07
N GLN A 48 6.37 4.49 12.96
CA GLN A 48 6.44 3.37 13.90
C GLN A 48 7.75 2.58 13.77
N ALA A 49 8.19 2.31 12.54
CA ALA A 49 9.42 1.58 12.28
C ALA A 49 10.63 2.31 12.84
N ALA A 50 10.68 3.64 12.70
CA ALA A 50 11.77 4.43 13.23
C ALA A 50 11.88 4.33 14.76
N ARG A 51 10.75 4.22 15.46
CA ARG A 51 10.72 4.07 16.92
C ARG A 51 11.10 2.65 17.35
N MET A 52 10.87 1.66 16.53
CA MET A 52 11.08 0.24 16.84
C MET A 52 12.39 -0.31 16.26
N ASP A 53 13.17 0.54 15.61
CA ASP A 53 14.43 0.15 14.95
C ASP A 53 14.24 -0.96 13.91
N ILE A 54 13.16 -0.84 13.12
CA ILE A 54 12.84 -1.76 12.04
C ILE A 54 13.34 -1.17 10.71
N ASP A 55 13.81 -2.03 9.81
CA ASP A 55 14.31 -1.61 8.51
C ASP A 55 13.25 -0.84 7.72
N ILE A 56 13.61 0.34 7.24
CA ILE A 56 12.68 1.23 6.53
C ILE A 56 12.26 0.64 5.18
N PHE A 57 13.18 0.01 4.45
CA PHE A 57 12.84 -0.58 3.16
C PHE A 57 11.79 -1.69 3.31
N GLU A 58 12.00 -2.59 4.25
CA GLU A 58 11.02 -3.66 4.54
C GLU A 58 9.67 -3.08 4.97
N THR A 59 9.69 -1.98 5.73
CA THR A 59 8.48 -1.28 6.17
C THR A 59 7.73 -0.72 4.97
N VAL A 60 8.42 -0.10 4.03
CA VAL A 60 7.80 0.45 2.81
C VAL A 60 7.19 -0.68 1.98
N VAL A 61 7.90 -1.79 1.80
CA VAL A 61 7.39 -2.96 1.07
C VAL A 61 6.11 -3.48 1.71
N ALA A 62 6.11 -3.63 3.03
CA ALA A 62 4.93 -4.11 3.78
C ALA A 62 3.76 -3.14 3.65
N ALA A 63 4.00 -1.84 3.77
CA ALA A 63 2.95 -0.82 3.68
C ALA A 63 2.29 -0.81 2.29
N VAL A 64 3.09 -0.90 1.23
CA VAL A 64 2.56 -0.96 -0.14
C VAL A 64 1.75 -2.23 -0.37
N TYR A 65 2.22 -3.36 0.16
CA TYR A 65 1.51 -4.63 0.08
C TYR A 65 0.14 -4.55 0.77
N ILE A 66 0.11 -4.00 1.98
CA ILE A 66 -1.13 -3.85 2.77
C ILE A 66 -2.11 -2.90 2.06
N ALA A 67 -1.62 -1.80 1.52
CA ALA A 67 -2.47 -0.86 0.77
C ALA A 67 -3.09 -1.54 -0.46
N GLY A 68 -2.30 -2.34 -1.18
CA GLY A 68 -2.79 -3.11 -2.32
C GLY A 68 -3.82 -4.16 -1.92
N MET A 69 -3.61 -4.87 -0.81
CA MET A 69 -4.60 -5.82 -0.28
C MET A 69 -5.92 -5.14 0.06
N ALA A 70 -5.87 -3.96 0.67
CA ALA A 70 -7.08 -3.19 0.97
C ALA A 70 -7.83 -2.85 -0.33
N GLY A 71 -7.10 -2.48 -1.37
CA GLY A 71 -7.68 -2.23 -2.69
C GLY A 71 -8.33 -3.48 -3.29
N ASP A 72 -7.72 -4.64 -3.11
CA ASP A 72 -8.27 -5.91 -3.60
C ASP A 72 -9.55 -6.31 -2.85
N ILE A 73 -9.60 -6.06 -1.55
CA ILE A 73 -10.81 -6.28 -0.76
C ILE A 73 -11.92 -5.33 -1.20
N ALA A 74 -11.59 -4.05 -1.42
CA ALA A 74 -12.55 -3.08 -1.91
C ALA A 74 -13.11 -3.46 -3.29
N GLU A 75 -12.27 -4.00 -4.17
CA GLU A 75 -12.71 -4.51 -5.48
C GLU A 75 -13.75 -5.61 -5.32
N LYS A 76 -13.51 -6.54 -4.42
CA LYS A 76 -14.46 -7.64 -4.18
C LYS A 76 -15.80 -7.15 -3.67
N LYS A 77 -15.80 -6.10 -2.84
CA LYS A 77 -17.02 -5.55 -2.24
C LYS A 77 -17.79 -4.63 -3.17
N PHE A 78 -17.09 -3.76 -3.92
CA PHE A 78 -17.70 -2.65 -4.64
C PHE A 78 -17.47 -2.71 -6.14
N GLY A 79 -16.49 -3.46 -6.61
CA GLY A 79 -16.05 -3.48 -8.00
C GLY A 79 -15.13 -2.32 -8.34
N LYS A 80 -14.31 -2.49 -9.37
CA LYS A 80 -13.30 -1.50 -9.76
C LYS A 80 -13.88 -0.14 -10.15
N ARG A 81 -15.08 -0.12 -10.72
CA ARG A 81 -15.71 1.12 -11.22
C ARG A 81 -16.24 1.99 -10.09
N VAL A 82 -16.74 1.37 -9.03
CA VAL A 82 -17.46 2.06 -7.96
C VAL A 82 -16.59 2.36 -6.76
N MET A 83 -15.56 1.53 -6.51
CA MET A 83 -14.70 1.69 -5.35
C MET A 83 -14.03 3.06 -5.32
N THR A 84 -13.96 3.66 -4.14
CA THR A 84 -13.36 4.96 -3.88
C THR A 84 -12.15 4.82 -2.97
N ALA A 85 -11.37 5.90 -2.83
CA ALA A 85 -10.26 5.92 -1.87
C ALA A 85 -10.73 5.70 -0.43
N SER A 86 -11.91 6.22 -0.08
CA SER A 86 -12.51 5.98 1.25
C SER A 86 -12.82 4.51 1.47
N ASP A 87 -13.35 3.83 0.46
CA ASP A 87 -13.63 2.40 0.52
C ASP A 87 -12.34 1.61 0.78
N VAL A 88 -11.25 1.97 0.10
CA VAL A 88 -9.95 1.33 0.31
C VAL A 88 -9.47 1.53 1.75
N ARG A 89 -9.56 2.75 2.29
CA ARG A 89 -9.15 3.02 3.66
C ARG A 89 -9.94 2.19 4.67
N GLU A 90 -11.24 2.06 4.47
CA GLU A 90 -12.09 1.28 5.37
C GLU A 90 -11.74 -0.20 5.33
N CYS A 91 -11.30 -0.71 4.19
CA CYS A 91 -10.89 -2.10 4.05
C CYS A 91 -9.58 -2.43 4.75
N LEU A 92 -8.81 -1.45 5.21
CA LEU A 92 -7.59 -1.70 5.99
C LEU A 92 -7.85 -2.54 7.24
N THR A 93 -8.98 -2.33 7.90
CA THR A 93 -9.37 -3.12 9.08
C THR A 93 -9.40 -4.62 8.76
N GLU A 94 -9.95 -4.97 7.59
CA GLU A 94 -10.03 -6.37 7.17
C GLU A 94 -8.65 -6.95 6.82
N VAL A 95 -7.78 -6.13 6.22
CA VAL A 95 -6.41 -6.56 5.92
C VAL A 95 -5.69 -6.92 7.22
N PHE A 96 -5.76 -6.06 8.22
CA PHE A 96 -5.10 -6.32 9.49
C PHE A 96 -5.69 -7.54 10.20
N ALA A 97 -7.01 -7.74 10.11
CA ALA A 97 -7.65 -8.93 10.66
C ALA A 97 -7.12 -10.21 9.99
N GLU A 98 -6.92 -10.21 8.68
CA GLU A 98 -6.38 -11.37 7.96
C GLU A 98 -4.91 -11.65 8.32
N LEU A 99 -4.12 -10.61 8.59
CA LEU A 99 -2.69 -10.75 8.88
C LEU A 99 -2.40 -11.15 10.34
N GLU A 100 -3.37 -11.00 11.19
CA GLU A 100 -3.28 -11.43 12.58
C GLU A 100 -3.71 -12.91 12.70
#